data_7e83b09851f307e53e8f17881c8a6918
#
_entry.id   7e83b09851f307e53e8f17881c8a6918
#
_cell.length_a   1.000
_cell.length_b   1.000
_cell.length_c   1.000
_cell.angle_alpha   90.00
_cell.angle_beta   90.00
_cell.angle_gamma   90.00
#
_symmetry.space_group_name_H-M   'P 1'
#
loop_
_entity.id
_entity.type
_entity.pdbx_description
1 polymer ?
#
loop_
_entity_poly.entity_id
_entity_poly.type
_entity_poly.pdbx_seq_one_letter_code
_entity_poly.pdbx_strand_id
1 'polypeptide(L)'
;MIEVKNLVKKYGNHLAVDHLNFTIEEGHIYGFLGPNGAGKSTTMNIMTGYLGATEGEVLINGHDILKEPEEAKKQIGYLPELPPLYMDMTVREYMEFAAELKKIPKAKRAESIDDVEKLVKIKDVEKRLIKNLSKGYRQRVGLAQAV
;
A
#
# COMPACT_ATOMS: atom_id res chain seq x y z
N MET A 1 4.64 -6.38 11.98
CA MET A 1 3.85 -5.78 13.08
C MET A 1 3.66 -4.28 12.82
N ILE A 2 2.45 -3.74 13.04
CA ILE A 2 2.17 -2.30 12.94
C ILE A 2 1.70 -1.81 14.31
N GLU A 3 2.30 -0.73 14.80
CA GLU A 3 1.91 -0.11 16.06
C GLU A 3 1.47 1.33 15.81
N VAL A 4 0.29 1.69 16.26
CA VAL A 4 -0.24 3.06 16.24
C VAL A 4 -0.34 3.54 17.68
N LYS A 5 0.36 4.63 18.00
CA LYS A 5 0.48 5.14 19.37
C LYS A 5 0.04 6.58 19.45
N ASN A 6 -1.03 6.81 20.19
CA ASN A 6 -1.56 8.13 20.47
C ASN A 6 -1.75 9.01 19.22
N LEU A 7 -2.23 8.40 18.14
CA LEU A 7 -2.33 9.03 16.83
C LEU A 7 -3.42 10.10 16.81
N VAL A 8 -3.04 11.31 16.47
CA VAL A 8 -3.94 12.46 16.30
C VAL A 8 -3.77 13.07 14.92
N LYS A 9 -4.89 13.38 14.27
CA LYS A 9 -4.90 14.19 13.05
C LYS A 9 -5.95 15.28 13.11
N LYS A 10 -5.48 16.52 12.99
CA LYS A 10 -6.32 17.72 12.91
C LYS A 10 -6.20 18.37 11.52
N TYR A 11 -7.31 18.85 11.00
CA TYR A 11 -7.41 19.72 9.82
C TYR A 11 -8.03 21.05 10.27
N GLY A 12 -7.19 22.05 10.55
CA GLY A 12 -7.63 23.26 11.23
C GLY A 12 -8.29 22.89 12.57
N ASN A 13 -9.56 23.25 12.73
CA ASN A 13 -10.34 22.96 13.94
C ASN A 13 -11.04 21.58 13.91
N HIS A 14 -10.97 20.83 12.80
CA HIS A 14 -11.60 19.53 12.70
C HIS A 14 -10.64 18.42 13.16
N LEU A 15 -11.04 17.68 14.21
CA LEU A 15 -10.33 16.52 14.71
C LEU A 15 -10.79 15.27 13.93
N ALA A 16 -9.95 14.80 13.02
CA ALA A 16 -10.26 13.67 12.15
C ALA A 16 -9.84 12.31 12.75
N VAL A 17 -8.79 12.29 13.57
CA VAL A 17 -8.35 11.11 14.34
C VAL A 17 -8.01 11.60 15.74
N ASP A 18 -8.54 10.94 16.75
CA ASP A 18 -8.45 11.34 18.15
C ASP A 18 -7.78 10.26 19.01
N HIS A 19 -6.51 10.46 19.36
CA HIS A 19 -5.68 9.64 20.25
C HIS A 19 -5.82 8.12 20.01
N LEU A 20 -5.81 7.72 18.71
CA LEU A 20 -6.01 6.32 18.32
C LEU A 20 -4.81 5.46 18.70
N ASN A 21 -5.08 4.33 19.34
CA ASN A 21 -4.08 3.36 19.77
C ASN A 21 -4.50 1.95 19.36
N PHE A 22 -3.66 1.23 18.63
CA PHE A 22 -3.82 -0.20 18.34
C PHE A 22 -2.53 -0.82 17.85
N THR A 23 -2.48 -2.15 17.89
CA THR A 23 -1.39 -2.96 17.32
C THR A 23 -1.97 -3.99 16.37
N ILE A 24 -1.31 -4.17 15.21
CA ILE A 24 -1.59 -5.22 14.25
C ILE A 24 -0.42 -6.19 14.28
N GLU A 25 -0.67 -7.41 14.73
CA GLU A 25 0.32 -8.46 14.82
C GLU A 25 0.55 -9.13 13.45
N GLU A 26 1.74 -9.67 13.27
CA GLU A 26 2.10 -10.41 12.06
C GLU A 26 1.29 -11.70 11.93
N GLY A 27 0.99 -12.10 10.69
CA GLY A 27 0.29 -13.36 10.40
C GLY A 27 -1.22 -13.31 10.60
N HIS A 28 -1.81 -12.19 10.93
CA HIS A 28 -3.24 -12.04 11.13
C HIS A 28 -3.88 -11.11 10.10
N ILE A 29 -5.17 -11.28 9.87
CA ILE A 29 -6.00 -10.39 9.05
C ILE A 29 -6.88 -9.57 9.97
N TYR A 30 -6.76 -8.24 9.88
CA TYR A 30 -7.54 -7.31 10.68
C TYR A 30 -8.54 -6.52 9.82
N GLY A 31 -9.76 -6.37 10.32
CA GLY A 31 -10.76 -5.48 9.76
C GLY A 31 -10.75 -4.12 10.46
N PHE A 32 -10.50 -3.04 9.70
CA PHE A 32 -10.59 -1.68 10.22
C PHE A 32 -11.96 -1.09 9.90
N LEU A 33 -12.88 -1.14 10.84
CA LEU A 33 -14.29 -0.83 10.66
C LEU A 33 -14.68 0.50 11.33
N GLY A 34 -15.74 1.12 10.85
CA GLY A 34 -16.29 2.34 11.39
C GLY A 34 -17.20 3.06 10.38
N PRO A 35 -18.06 4.01 10.82
CA PRO A 35 -18.92 4.79 9.94
C PRO A 35 -18.11 5.69 8.99
N ASN A 36 -18.78 6.24 7.98
CA ASN A 36 -18.16 7.25 7.12
C ASN A 36 -17.84 8.50 7.96
N GLY A 37 -16.64 9.07 7.71
CA GLY A 37 -16.14 10.19 8.51
C GLY A 37 -15.40 9.80 9.81
N ALA A 38 -15.35 8.52 10.19
CA ALA A 38 -14.65 8.08 11.41
C ALA A 38 -13.11 8.11 11.34
N GLY A 39 -12.51 8.73 10.32
CA GLY A 39 -11.06 8.84 10.19
C GLY A 39 -10.35 7.62 9.60
N LYS A 40 -11.06 6.59 9.13
CA LYS A 40 -10.46 5.36 8.58
C LYS A 40 -9.44 5.62 7.48
N SER A 41 -9.85 6.33 6.41
CA SER A 41 -8.96 6.66 5.29
C SER A 41 -7.81 7.57 5.72
N THR A 42 -8.05 8.49 6.64
CA THR A 42 -7.02 9.36 7.23
C THR A 42 -5.97 8.52 7.95
N THR A 43 -6.40 7.57 8.79
CA THR A 43 -5.51 6.66 9.51
C THR A 43 -4.69 5.80 8.54
N MET A 44 -5.33 5.20 7.51
CA MET A 44 -4.64 4.43 6.48
C MET A 44 -3.59 5.27 5.73
N ASN A 45 -3.93 6.51 5.36
CA ASN A 45 -3.00 7.42 4.70
C ASN A 45 -1.80 7.79 5.58
N ILE A 46 -1.99 7.88 6.90
CA ILE A 46 -0.88 8.12 7.82
C ILE A 46 -0.01 6.86 7.94
N MET A 47 -0.62 5.68 8.11
CA MET A 47 0.11 4.41 8.21
C MET A 47 0.93 4.09 6.97
N THR A 48 0.50 4.52 5.78
CA THR A 48 1.23 4.35 4.52
C THR A 48 2.22 5.48 4.21
N GLY A 49 2.32 6.47 5.10
CA GLY A 49 3.21 7.62 4.93
C GLY A 49 2.82 8.58 3.80
N TYR A 50 1.56 8.55 3.37
CA TYR A 50 1.00 9.52 2.43
C TYR A 50 0.63 10.84 3.12
N LEU A 51 0.29 10.79 4.40
CA LEU A 51 -0.12 11.93 5.23
C LEU A 51 0.65 11.92 6.55
N GLY A 52 1.12 13.08 6.99
CA GLY A 52 1.73 13.23 8.32
C GLY A 52 0.67 13.31 9.43
N ALA A 53 0.96 12.70 10.57
CA ALA A 53 0.18 12.88 11.79
C ALA A 53 0.34 14.30 12.35
N THR A 54 -0.62 14.76 13.16
CA THR A 54 -0.47 15.98 13.98
C THR A 54 0.29 15.66 15.26
N GLU A 55 -0.05 14.53 15.89
CA GLU A 55 0.59 14.01 17.11
C GLU A 55 0.59 12.48 17.07
N GLY A 56 1.43 11.86 17.89
CA GLY A 56 1.57 10.42 17.97
C GLY A 56 2.53 9.86 16.92
N GLU A 57 2.65 8.54 16.87
CA GLU A 57 3.56 7.83 15.98
C GLU A 57 2.93 6.57 15.38
N VAL A 58 3.44 6.18 14.23
CA VAL A 58 3.14 4.89 13.60
C VAL A 58 4.44 4.18 13.32
N LEU A 59 4.59 2.98 13.87
CA LEU A 59 5.75 2.11 13.67
C LEU A 59 5.36 0.93 12.78
N ILE A 60 6.16 0.69 11.75
CA ILE A 60 6.05 -0.47 10.86
C ILE A 60 7.29 -1.35 11.08
N ASN A 61 7.11 -2.51 11.67
CA ASN A 61 8.21 -3.38 12.09
C ASN A 61 9.32 -2.64 12.87
N GLY A 62 8.90 -1.70 13.75
CA GLY A 62 9.80 -0.90 14.57
C GLY A 62 10.30 0.39 13.92
N HIS A 63 10.07 0.62 12.61
CA HIS A 63 10.47 1.84 11.90
C HIS A 63 9.35 2.87 11.91
N ASP A 64 9.63 4.07 12.39
CA ASP A 64 8.69 5.20 12.39
C ASP A 64 8.46 5.69 10.95
N ILE A 65 7.20 5.69 10.51
CA ILE A 65 6.82 6.05 9.14
C ILE A 65 7.20 7.48 8.77
N LEU A 66 7.38 8.38 9.73
CA LEU A 66 7.77 9.78 9.49
C LEU A 66 9.27 10.01 9.61
N LYS A 67 9.94 9.33 10.56
CA LYS A 67 11.37 9.51 10.82
C LYS A 67 12.24 8.63 9.95
N GLU A 68 11.76 7.41 9.63
CA GLU A 68 12.45 6.40 8.82
C GLU A 68 11.59 5.93 7.63
N PRO A 69 11.09 6.86 6.78
CA PRO A 69 10.06 6.55 5.79
C PRO A 69 10.50 5.52 4.74
N GLU A 70 11.80 5.48 4.38
CA GLU A 70 12.29 4.50 3.42
C GLU A 70 12.25 3.08 3.99
N GLU A 71 12.70 2.89 5.23
CA GLU A 71 12.72 1.57 5.86
C GLU A 71 11.31 1.08 6.18
N ALA A 72 10.45 1.97 6.70
CA ALA A 72 9.05 1.63 6.95
C ALA A 72 8.30 1.26 5.66
N LYS A 73 8.44 2.05 4.58
CA LYS A 73 7.75 1.80 3.30
C LYS A 73 8.21 0.54 2.58
N LYS A 74 9.44 0.08 2.76
CA LYS A 74 9.91 -1.23 2.26
C LYS A 74 9.13 -2.41 2.85
N GLN A 75 8.54 -2.22 4.03
CA GLN A 75 7.78 -3.25 4.75
C GLN A 75 6.28 -3.22 4.42
N ILE A 76 5.83 -2.31 3.54
CA ILE A 76 4.41 -2.09 3.24
C ILE A 76 4.12 -2.46 1.79
N GLY A 77 3.12 -3.32 1.59
CA GLY A 77 2.36 -3.38 0.35
C GLY A 77 1.05 -2.61 0.51
N TYR A 78 0.76 -1.69 -0.39
CA TYR A 78 -0.46 -0.88 -0.32
C TYR A 78 -1.25 -0.92 -1.61
N LEU A 79 -2.52 -1.27 -1.49
CA LEU A 79 -3.51 -1.20 -2.57
C LEU A 79 -4.60 -0.18 -2.19
N PRO A 80 -4.59 1.02 -2.77
CA PRO A 80 -5.69 1.97 -2.58
C PRO A 80 -6.96 1.51 -3.33
N GLU A 81 -8.10 2.10 -2.99
CA GLU A 81 -9.39 1.82 -3.65
C GLU A 81 -9.31 2.01 -5.17
N LEU A 82 -8.65 3.07 -5.61
CA LEU A 82 -8.34 3.34 -7.01
C LEU A 82 -6.82 3.26 -7.21
N PRO A 83 -6.27 2.12 -7.65
CA PRO A 83 -4.84 1.99 -7.85
C PRO A 83 -4.35 2.93 -8.95
N PRO A 84 -3.26 3.69 -8.70
CA PRO A 84 -2.70 4.64 -9.66
C PRO A 84 -1.89 3.90 -10.73
N LEU A 85 -2.57 3.26 -11.68
CA LEU A 85 -1.94 2.48 -12.73
C LEU A 85 -1.53 3.36 -13.91
N TYR A 86 -0.39 3.05 -14.52
CA TYR A 86 0.04 3.67 -15.78
C TYR A 86 -0.67 3.00 -16.95
N MET A 87 -1.74 3.63 -17.42
CA MET A 87 -2.69 3.06 -18.36
C MET A 87 -2.12 2.73 -19.74
N ASP A 88 -1.04 3.39 -20.15
CA ASP A 88 -0.34 3.21 -21.43
C ASP A 88 0.83 2.20 -21.36
N MET A 89 1.06 1.62 -20.20
CA MET A 89 1.98 0.48 -20.03
C MET A 89 1.25 -0.84 -20.23
N THR A 90 1.96 -1.87 -20.67
CA THR A 90 1.52 -3.25 -20.53
C THR A 90 1.59 -3.66 -19.04
N VAL A 91 0.90 -4.74 -18.69
CA VAL A 91 0.99 -5.27 -17.30
C VAL A 91 2.44 -5.58 -16.95
N ARG A 92 3.18 -6.25 -17.83
CA ARG A 92 4.59 -6.61 -17.60
C ARG A 92 5.48 -5.38 -17.39
N GLU A 93 5.38 -4.38 -18.26
CA GLU A 93 6.14 -3.13 -18.11
C GLU A 93 5.84 -2.42 -16.78
N TYR A 94 4.58 -2.39 -16.38
CA TYR A 94 4.20 -1.81 -15.08
C TYR A 94 4.77 -2.60 -13.91
N MET A 95 4.75 -3.93 -13.97
CA MET A 95 5.33 -4.78 -12.92
C MET A 95 6.85 -4.63 -12.84
N GLU A 96 7.53 -4.50 -13.96
CA GLU A 96 8.99 -4.22 -14.02
C GLU A 96 9.31 -2.86 -13.39
N PHE A 97 8.53 -1.84 -13.71
CA PHE A 97 8.64 -0.51 -13.11
C PHE A 97 8.41 -0.55 -11.59
N ALA A 98 7.35 -1.23 -11.12
CA ALA A 98 7.08 -1.39 -9.69
C ALA A 98 8.20 -2.12 -8.95
N ALA A 99 8.72 -3.20 -9.54
CA ALA A 99 9.84 -3.96 -8.98
C ALA A 99 11.12 -3.12 -8.90
N GLU A 100 11.34 -2.21 -9.85
CA GLU A 100 12.47 -1.28 -9.83
C GLU A 100 12.32 -0.24 -8.71
N LEU A 101 11.15 0.36 -8.56
CA LEU A 101 10.86 1.29 -7.46
C LEU A 101 11.04 0.65 -6.09
N LYS A 102 10.65 -0.62 -5.94
CA LYS A 102 10.86 -1.41 -4.71
C LYS A 102 12.32 -1.86 -4.53
N LYS A 103 13.24 -1.46 -5.43
CA LYS A 103 14.67 -1.80 -5.39
C LYS A 103 14.92 -3.32 -5.40
N ILE A 104 14.04 -4.12 -6.03
CA ILE A 104 14.24 -5.56 -6.19
C ILE A 104 15.47 -5.76 -7.10
N PRO A 105 16.45 -6.60 -6.70
CA PRO A 105 17.64 -6.86 -7.48
C PRO A 105 17.30 -7.34 -8.91
N LYS A 106 17.94 -6.78 -9.93
CA LYS A 106 17.65 -7.07 -11.35
C LYS A 106 17.60 -8.57 -11.67
N ALA A 107 18.51 -9.34 -11.07
CA ALA A 107 18.56 -10.80 -11.28
C ALA A 107 17.33 -11.55 -10.76
N LYS A 108 16.58 -10.99 -9.79
CA LYS A 108 15.39 -11.61 -9.18
C LYS A 108 14.08 -11.07 -9.73
N ARG A 109 14.09 -9.92 -10.44
CA ARG A 109 12.86 -9.23 -10.89
C ARG A 109 11.98 -10.12 -11.76
N ALA A 110 12.55 -10.80 -12.75
CA ALA A 110 11.79 -11.63 -13.67
C ALA A 110 11.05 -12.75 -12.96
N GLU A 111 11.73 -13.46 -12.08
CA GLU A 111 11.14 -14.54 -11.27
C GLU A 111 10.06 -14.01 -10.32
N SER A 112 10.36 -12.97 -9.53
CA SER A 112 9.40 -12.36 -8.61
C SER A 112 8.12 -11.87 -9.32
N ILE A 113 8.27 -11.24 -10.49
CA ILE A 113 7.12 -10.77 -11.28
C ILE A 113 6.31 -11.95 -11.78
N ASP A 114 6.96 -13.00 -12.32
CA ASP A 114 6.25 -14.19 -12.79
C ASP A 114 5.45 -14.89 -11.70
N ASP A 115 6.00 -14.96 -10.49
CA ASP A 115 5.33 -15.58 -9.34
C ASP A 115 4.13 -14.75 -8.88
N VAL A 116 4.29 -13.44 -8.79
CA VAL A 116 3.18 -12.53 -8.42
C VAL A 116 2.09 -12.52 -9.50
N GLU A 117 2.44 -12.47 -10.79
CA GLU A 117 1.48 -12.55 -11.90
C GLU A 117 0.65 -13.84 -11.86
N LYS A 118 1.28 -14.98 -11.53
CA LYS A 118 0.57 -16.26 -11.31
C LYS A 118 -0.33 -16.21 -10.08
N LEU A 119 0.20 -15.70 -8.96
CA LEU A 119 -0.52 -15.61 -7.68
C LEU A 119 -1.82 -14.82 -7.81
N VAL A 120 -1.80 -13.66 -8.43
CA VAL A 120 -2.99 -12.81 -8.61
C VAL A 120 -3.75 -13.11 -9.92
N LYS A 121 -3.32 -14.11 -10.70
CA LYS A 121 -3.96 -14.59 -11.93
C LYS A 121 -4.11 -13.51 -13.00
N ILE A 122 -2.98 -12.90 -13.39
CA ILE A 122 -2.88 -11.90 -14.47
C ILE A 122 -1.84 -12.27 -15.53
N LYS A 123 -1.22 -13.44 -15.43
CA LYS A 123 -0.20 -13.90 -16.37
C LYS A 123 -0.69 -13.99 -17.81
N ASP A 124 -1.95 -14.33 -18.02
CA ASP A 124 -2.61 -14.42 -19.33
C ASP A 124 -2.75 -13.06 -20.03
N VAL A 125 -2.65 -11.96 -19.29
CA VAL A 125 -2.77 -10.59 -19.82
C VAL A 125 -1.47 -9.78 -19.71
N GLU A 126 -0.35 -10.38 -19.36
CA GLU A 126 0.93 -9.67 -19.12
C GLU A 126 1.36 -8.72 -20.24
N LYS A 127 1.04 -9.07 -21.50
CA LYS A 127 1.39 -8.29 -22.69
C LYS A 127 0.32 -7.27 -23.11
N ARG A 128 -0.81 -7.23 -22.41
CA ARG A 128 -1.88 -6.29 -22.75
C ARG A 128 -1.67 -4.94 -22.07
N LEU A 129 -2.04 -3.87 -22.77
CA LEU A 129 -2.08 -2.53 -22.18
C LEU A 129 -3.10 -2.49 -21.05
N ILE A 130 -2.74 -1.86 -19.94
CA ILE A 130 -3.57 -1.75 -18.73
C ILE A 130 -4.90 -1.05 -19.04
N LYS A 131 -4.92 -0.05 -19.94
CA LYS A 131 -6.15 0.62 -20.36
C LYS A 131 -7.18 -0.31 -21.01
N ASN A 132 -6.74 -1.41 -21.61
CA ASN A 132 -7.58 -2.39 -22.28
C ASN A 132 -8.08 -3.51 -21.36
N LEU A 133 -7.75 -3.45 -20.06
CA LEU A 133 -8.19 -4.41 -19.07
C LEU A 133 -9.56 -4.02 -18.46
N SER A 134 -10.32 -5.03 -18.03
CA SER A 134 -11.49 -4.81 -17.20
C SER A 134 -11.12 -4.22 -15.83
N LYS A 135 -12.10 -3.62 -15.14
CA LYS A 135 -11.89 -3.10 -13.77
C LYS A 135 -11.31 -4.16 -12.83
N GLY A 136 -11.81 -5.41 -12.91
CA GLY A 136 -11.31 -6.51 -12.07
C GLY A 136 -9.85 -6.86 -12.35
N TYR A 137 -9.43 -6.92 -13.61
CA TYR A 137 -8.01 -7.13 -13.96
C TYR A 137 -7.13 -5.97 -13.50
N ARG A 138 -7.59 -4.72 -13.65
CA ARG A 138 -6.84 -3.55 -13.13
C ARG A 138 -6.64 -3.62 -11.62
N GLN A 139 -7.66 -4.05 -10.86
CA GLN A 139 -7.54 -4.27 -9.42
C GLN A 139 -6.50 -5.35 -9.09
N ARG A 140 -6.47 -6.44 -9.87
CA ARG A 140 -5.44 -7.49 -9.69
C ARG A 140 -4.04 -6.99 -10.01
N VAL A 141 -3.87 -6.14 -11.05
CA VAL A 141 -2.58 -5.48 -11.33
C VAL A 141 -2.17 -4.58 -10.16
N GLY A 142 -3.11 -3.81 -9.61
CA GLY A 142 -2.87 -3.01 -8.40
C GLY A 142 -2.52 -3.87 -7.17
N LEU A 143 -3.13 -5.05 -7.01
CA LEU A 143 -2.77 -6.00 -5.97
C LEU A 143 -1.38 -6.57 -6.19
N ALA A 144 -1.03 -6.95 -7.42
CA ALA A 144 0.28 -7.50 -7.77
C ALA A 144 1.43 -6.58 -7.34
N GLN A 145 1.30 -5.29 -7.53
CA GLN A 145 2.33 -4.34 -7.11
C GLN A 145 2.42 -4.17 -5.58
N ALA A 146 1.41 -4.57 -4.83
CA ALA A 146 1.40 -4.49 -3.38
C ALA A 146 2.00 -5.72 -2.69
N VAL A 147 2.10 -6.84 -3.43
CA VAL A 147 2.74 -8.09 -2.98
C VAL A 147 4.23 -8.05 -3.30
#